data_2b1c67bbfcf770ff346551c4c3d08648
#
_entry.id   2b1c67bbfcf770ff346551c4c3d08648
#
_cell.length_a   1.000
_cell.length_b   1.000
_cell.length_c   1.000
_cell.angle_alpha   90.00
_cell.angle_beta   90.00
_cell.angle_gamma   90.00
#
_symmetry.space_group_name_H-M   'P 1'
#
loop_
_entity.id
_entity.type
_entity.pdbx_description
1 polymer ?
#
loop_
_entity_poly.entity_id
_entity_poly.type
_entity_poly.pdbx_seq_one_letter_code
_entity_poly.pdbx_strand_id
1 'polypeptide(L)'
;METALYLLPVTLGDTPLEQVLPSYNTEIIRGIRHFIVEDVRSARRFLKKVDREIDIDSLTFYPLNKHTSPEDISGYLKPLAGGASMGVISEAGCPAVADPGADVVAIESRSHYRKNNRGRSYQRNHFQFLALGNGQSFAFHGYLPIEPGERAKKLKTLEQRVYAESQTQLFIETPYRNHKMIEDILQNCRPQTKLCIAANITCEGEFIQTRTVKDWKGHIPELSKIPCIFLLYK
;
A
#
# COMPACT_ATOMS: atom_id res chain seq x y z
N MET A 1 -3.83 -19.55 0.92
CA MET A 1 -3.24 -18.17 0.87
C MET A 1 -3.01 -17.81 -0.59
N GLU A 2 -3.45 -16.62 -1.02
CA GLU A 2 -3.17 -16.13 -2.38
C GLU A 2 -1.71 -15.71 -2.53
N THR A 3 -1.15 -15.85 -3.73
CA THR A 3 0.20 -15.35 -4.03
C THR A 3 0.21 -13.83 -4.02
N ALA A 4 0.89 -13.23 -3.05
CA ALA A 4 0.93 -11.79 -2.85
C ALA A 4 2.19 -11.32 -2.13
N LEU A 5 2.45 -10.03 -2.19
CA LEU A 5 3.39 -9.32 -1.32
C LEU A 5 2.63 -8.89 -0.05
N TYR A 6 3.02 -9.41 1.09
CA TYR A 6 2.39 -9.15 2.39
C TYR A 6 3.19 -8.14 3.18
N LEU A 7 2.61 -7.00 3.52
CA LEU A 7 3.20 -6.05 4.45
C LEU A 7 2.85 -6.46 5.88
N LEU A 8 3.82 -6.95 6.61
CA LEU A 8 3.64 -7.56 7.92
C LEU A 8 4.01 -6.57 9.02
N PRO A 9 3.03 -6.03 9.77
CA PRO A 9 3.31 -5.10 10.85
C PRO A 9 4.02 -5.81 12.01
N VAL A 10 4.86 -5.06 12.69
CA VAL A 10 5.51 -5.46 13.94
C VAL A 10 5.11 -4.53 15.07
N THR A 11 5.30 -4.98 16.32
CA THR A 11 5.02 -4.15 17.49
C THR A 11 6.03 -3.00 17.60
N LEU A 12 5.60 -1.85 18.13
CA LEU A 12 6.50 -0.72 18.38
C LEU A 12 7.42 -0.94 19.59
N GLY A 13 7.11 -1.93 20.43
CA GLY A 13 7.86 -2.26 21.63
C GLY A 13 7.67 -3.72 22.02
N ASP A 14 8.21 -4.11 23.17
CA ASP A 14 8.06 -5.47 23.68
C ASP A 14 6.69 -5.64 24.37
N THR A 15 5.70 -6.06 23.60
CA THR A 15 4.32 -6.33 24.06
C THR A 15 3.85 -7.66 23.47
N PRO A 16 2.92 -8.36 24.13
CA PRO A 16 2.28 -9.53 23.57
C PRO A 16 1.68 -9.25 22.20
N LEU A 17 1.93 -10.12 21.21
CA LEU A 17 1.52 -9.88 19.82
C LEU A 17 0.01 -9.80 19.68
N GLU A 18 -0.73 -10.61 20.40
CA GLU A 18 -2.19 -10.70 20.40
C GLU A 18 -2.89 -9.42 20.87
N GLN A 19 -2.17 -8.52 21.54
CA GLN A 19 -2.70 -7.20 21.93
C GLN A 19 -2.70 -6.21 20.75
N VAL A 20 -1.89 -6.44 19.73
CA VAL A 20 -1.63 -5.48 18.65
C VAL A 20 -1.93 -6.08 17.27
N LEU A 21 -1.64 -7.36 17.08
CA LEU A 21 -1.77 -8.02 15.79
C LEU A 21 -2.91 -9.04 15.80
N PRO A 22 -3.80 -9.03 14.79
CA PRO A 22 -4.79 -10.09 14.62
C PRO A 22 -4.14 -11.47 14.46
N SER A 23 -4.76 -12.52 14.99
CA SER A 23 -4.31 -13.91 14.86
C SER A 23 -4.09 -14.34 13.40
N TYR A 24 -4.85 -13.78 12.48
CA TYR A 24 -4.72 -14.00 11.05
C TYR A 24 -3.31 -13.65 10.50
N ASN A 25 -2.60 -12.70 11.10
CA ASN A 25 -1.22 -12.40 10.73
C ASN A 25 -0.30 -13.61 10.95
N THR A 26 -0.52 -14.36 12.02
CA THR A 26 0.25 -15.59 12.30
C THR A 26 0.02 -16.65 11.23
N GLU A 27 -1.21 -16.84 10.79
CA GLU A 27 -1.56 -17.78 9.71
C GLU A 27 -0.85 -17.41 8.40
N ILE A 28 -0.86 -16.13 8.04
CA ILE A 28 -0.17 -15.63 6.85
C ILE A 28 1.34 -15.86 6.96
N ILE A 29 1.96 -15.48 8.08
CA ILE A 29 3.40 -15.58 8.29
C ILE A 29 3.88 -17.02 8.16
N ARG A 30 3.15 -18.00 8.69
CA ARG A 30 3.46 -19.43 8.58
C ARG A 30 3.54 -19.91 7.13
N GLY A 31 2.77 -19.30 6.23
CA GLY A 31 2.72 -19.67 4.81
C GLY A 31 3.84 -19.04 3.95
N ILE A 32 4.60 -18.08 4.48
CA ILE A 32 5.62 -17.34 3.73
C ILE A 32 7.01 -17.98 3.94
N ARG A 33 7.83 -18.01 2.89
CA ARG A 33 9.21 -18.50 2.92
C ARG A 33 10.24 -17.45 2.53
N HIS A 34 9.82 -16.31 1.96
CA HIS A 34 10.66 -15.25 1.46
C HIS A 34 10.31 -13.94 2.14
N PHE A 35 11.26 -13.31 2.83
CA PHE A 35 11.03 -12.09 3.60
C PHE A 35 12.00 -10.99 3.17
N ILE A 36 11.48 -9.82 2.82
CA ILE A 36 12.24 -8.59 2.63
C ILE A 36 12.23 -7.86 3.97
N VAL A 37 13.41 -7.56 4.52
CA VAL A 37 13.56 -7.11 5.90
C VAL A 37 14.60 -6.00 6.02
N GLU A 38 14.42 -5.06 6.94
CA GLU A 38 15.44 -4.04 7.22
C GLU A 38 16.63 -4.65 7.98
N ASP A 39 16.35 -5.47 9.00
CA ASP A 39 17.36 -6.20 9.77
C ASP A 39 16.96 -7.67 9.93
N VAL A 40 17.84 -8.57 9.46
CA VAL A 40 17.62 -10.02 9.48
C VAL A 40 17.50 -10.55 10.91
N ARG A 41 18.27 -10.00 11.87
CA ARG A 41 18.29 -10.48 13.25
C ARG A 41 16.99 -10.14 13.96
N SER A 42 16.49 -8.93 13.77
CA SER A 42 15.19 -8.48 14.32
C SER A 42 14.04 -9.26 13.71
N ALA A 43 14.04 -9.46 12.39
CA ALA A 43 13.02 -10.25 11.72
C ALA A 43 12.97 -11.70 12.20
N ARG A 44 14.12 -12.37 12.37
CA ARG A 44 14.20 -13.72 12.94
C ARG A 44 13.60 -13.79 14.34
N ARG A 45 13.91 -12.81 15.20
CA ARG A 45 13.33 -12.73 16.57
C ARG A 45 11.83 -12.56 16.52
N PHE A 46 11.33 -11.65 15.66
CA PHE A 46 9.91 -11.42 15.48
C PHE A 46 9.20 -12.69 15.01
N LEU A 47 9.71 -13.38 13.99
CA LEU A 47 9.13 -14.62 13.48
C LEU A 47 9.07 -15.71 14.55
N LYS A 48 10.11 -15.87 15.37
CA LYS A 48 10.10 -16.79 16.52
C LYS A 48 9.16 -16.37 17.65
N LYS A 49 8.88 -15.06 17.79
CA LYS A 49 7.87 -14.56 18.72
C LYS A 49 6.46 -14.83 18.21
N VAL A 50 6.24 -14.75 16.89
CA VAL A 50 4.96 -15.10 16.24
C VAL A 50 4.65 -16.60 16.41
N ASP A 51 5.64 -17.45 16.13
CA ASP A 51 5.50 -18.89 16.30
C ASP A 51 6.88 -19.53 16.47
N ARG A 52 7.07 -20.21 17.60
CA ARG A 52 8.31 -20.90 17.93
C ARG A 52 8.63 -22.07 17.00
N GLU A 53 7.61 -22.66 16.35
CA GLU A 53 7.76 -23.78 15.43
C GLU A 53 8.27 -23.38 14.04
N ILE A 54 8.30 -22.07 13.70
CA ILE A 54 8.83 -21.61 12.41
C ILE A 54 10.31 -22.03 12.30
N ASP A 55 10.62 -22.83 11.29
CA ASP A 55 11.99 -23.19 10.92
C ASP A 55 12.65 -22.00 10.20
N ILE A 56 13.43 -21.23 10.95
CA ILE A 56 14.10 -20.01 10.47
C ILE A 56 15.13 -20.31 9.38
N ASP A 57 15.76 -21.49 9.42
CA ASP A 57 16.81 -21.85 8.48
C ASP A 57 16.24 -22.26 7.11
N SER A 58 14.97 -22.60 7.06
CA SER A 58 14.22 -22.82 5.81
C SER A 58 13.77 -21.51 5.12
N LEU A 59 13.96 -20.35 5.74
CA LEU A 59 13.51 -19.06 5.23
C LEU A 59 14.61 -18.31 4.48
N THR A 60 14.21 -17.59 3.45
CA THR A 60 15.11 -16.70 2.69
C THR A 60 14.85 -15.24 3.08
N PHE A 61 15.90 -14.53 3.47
CA PHE A 61 15.83 -13.12 3.85
C PHE A 61 16.55 -12.25 2.81
N TYR A 62 15.90 -11.16 2.42
CA TYR A 62 16.41 -10.15 1.50
C TYR A 62 16.57 -8.84 2.27
N PRO A 63 17.81 -8.44 2.63
CA PRO A 63 18.04 -7.20 3.37
C PRO A 63 17.70 -5.97 2.53
N LEU A 64 16.87 -5.09 3.09
CA LEU A 64 16.41 -3.86 2.46
C LEU A 64 16.82 -2.67 3.32
N ASN A 65 17.59 -1.75 2.78
CA ASN A 65 17.98 -0.53 3.46
C ASN A 65 17.98 0.65 2.48
N LYS A 66 18.21 1.87 2.99
CA LYS A 66 18.21 3.10 2.19
C LYS A 66 19.23 3.15 1.04
N HIS A 67 20.16 2.21 0.97
CA HIS A 67 21.16 2.10 -0.09
C HIS A 67 20.85 0.98 -1.09
N THR A 68 19.79 0.19 -0.86
CA THR A 68 19.38 -0.88 -1.77
C THR A 68 18.86 -0.27 -3.07
N SER A 69 19.46 -0.69 -4.19
CA SER A 69 19.10 -0.14 -5.50
C SER A 69 17.72 -0.65 -6.00
N PRO A 70 17.03 0.08 -6.89
CA PRO A 70 15.80 -0.42 -7.51
C PRO A 70 15.99 -1.74 -8.28
N GLU A 71 17.18 -1.97 -8.84
CA GLU A 71 17.55 -3.19 -9.53
C GLU A 71 17.63 -4.37 -8.56
N ASP A 72 18.24 -4.17 -7.39
CA ASP A 72 18.32 -5.18 -6.32
C ASP A 72 16.91 -5.53 -5.82
N ILE A 73 16.05 -4.53 -5.56
CA ILE A 73 14.66 -4.74 -5.14
C ILE A 73 13.89 -5.54 -6.19
N SER A 74 14.09 -5.22 -7.47
CA SER A 74 13.49 -6.01 -8.58
C SER A 74 14.00 -7.45 -8.58
N GLY A 75 15.25 -7.68 -8.19
CA GLY A 75 15.84 -9.00 -7.98
C GLY A 75 15.19 -9.77 -6.84
N TYR A 76 14.91 -9.09 -5.72
CA TYR A 76 14.25 -9.68 -4.54
C TYR A 76 12.83 -10.16 -4.86
N LEU A 77 12.12 -9.50 -5.77
CA LEU A 77 10.75 -9.84 -6.15
C LEU A 77 10.62 -11.05 -7.11
N LYS A 78 11.73 -11.69 -7.52
CA LYS A 78 11.70 -12.87 -8.40
C LYS A 78 10.85 -14.03 -7.86
N PRO A 79 10.89 -14.41 -6.56
CA PRO A 79 10.02 -15.46 -6.03
C PRO A 79 8.54 -15.13 -6.20
N LEU A 80 8.15 -13.88 -5.97
CA LEU A 80 6.77 -13.41 -6.18
C LEU A 80 6.35 -13.56 -7.64
N ALA A 81 7.22 -13.21 -8.58
CA ALA A 81 6.97 -13.41 -10.01
C ALA A 81 6.86 -14.90 -10.38
N GLY A 82 7.52 -15.78 -9.65
CA GLY A 82 7.46 -17.24 -9.76
C GLY A 82 6.23 -17.87 -9.07
N GLY A 83 5.39 -17.08 -8.41
CA GLY A 83 4.17 -17.57 -7.75
C GLY A 83 4.31 -17.84 -6.24
N ALA A 84 5.46 -17.54 -5.64
CA ALA A 84 5.64 -17.62 -4.19
C ALA A 84 5.19 -16.34 -3.49
N SER A 85 4.53 -16.46 -2.35
CA SER A 85 4.21 -15.30 -1.51
C SER A 85 5.45 -14.79 -0.80
N MET A 86 5.51 -13.47 -0.60
CA MET A 86 6.60 -12.79 0.09
C MET A 86 6.10 -11.89 1.21
N GLY A 87 6.87 -11.76 2.30
CA GLY A 87 6.59 -10.82 3.38
C GLY A 87 7.57 -9.64 3.37
N VAL A 88 7.08 -8.45 3.70
CA VAL A 88 7.92 -7.30 4.05
C VAL A 88 7.78 -7.05 5.54
N ILE A 89 8.88 -7.00 6.26
CA ILE A 89 8.93 -6.76 7.71
C ILE A 89 9.80 -5.53 7.97
N SER A 90 9.24 -4.50 8.59
CA SER A 90 9.99 -3.33 9.08
C SER A 90 10.58 -3.58 10.47
N GLU A 91 11.44 -2.69 10.94
CA GLU A 91 11.99 -2.75 12.31
C GLU A 91 10.91 -2.51 13.36
N ALA A 92 9.94 -1.61 13.08
CA ALA A 92 8.85 -1.28 13.99
C ALA A 92 7.63 -0.76 13.20
N GLY A 93 6.43 -1.05 13.69
CA GLY A 93 5.18 -0.53 13.13
C GLY A 93 4.79 -1.17 11.80
N CYS A 94 4.26 -0.38 10.88
CA CYS A 94 3.76 -0.85 9.60
C CYS A 94 4.81 -0.64 8.50
N PRO A 95 5.18 -1.69 7.74
CA PRO A 95 6.04 -1.56 6.58
C PRO A 95 5.52 -0.51 5.59
N ALA A 96 6.44 0.20 4.94
CA ALA A 96 6.18 1.28 3.99
C ALA A 96 5.62 2.58 4.58
N VAL A 97 5.49 2.69 5.91
CA VAL A 97 5.22 3.94 6.61
C VAL A 97 6.51 4.41 7.26
N ALA A 98 7.14 5.44 6.69
CA ALA A 98 8.44 5.97 7.10
C ALA A 98 9.59 4.94 7.05
N ASP A 99 9.49 3.92 6.19
CA ASP A 99 10.50 2.90 5.98
C ASP A 99 10.70 2.58 4.48
N PRO A 100 11.79 1.87 4.09
CA PRO A 100 12.11 1.58 2.70
C PRO A 100 11.14 0.57 2.03
N GLY A 101 10.24 -0.05 2.75
CA GLY A 101 9.22 -0.95 2.20
C GLY A 101 8.32 -0.30 1.16
N ALA A 102 8.20 1.04 1.17
CA ALA A 102 7.46 1.79 0.16
C ALA A 102 8.04 1.60 -1.25
N ASP A 103 9.37 1.51 -1.39
CA ASP A 103 10.04 1.28 -2.67
C ASP A 103 9.73 -0.10 -3.24
N VAL A 104 9.67 -1.12 -2.37
CA VAL A 104 9.28 -2.49 -2.75
C VAL A 104 7.87 -2.50 -3.35
N VAL A 105 6.92 -1.87 -2.67
CA VAL A 105 5.53 -1.77 -3.14
C VAL A 105 5.44 -1.00 -4.45
N ALA A 106 6.17 0.11 -4.58
CA ALA A 106 6.19 0.93 -5.79
C ALA A 106 6.74 0.16 -7.01
N ILE A 107 7.79 -0.64 -6.83
CA ILE A 107 8.39 -1.44 -7.89
C ILE A 107 7.49 -2.62 -8.26
N GLU A 108 6.94 -3.31 -7.27
CA GLU A 108 6.00 -4.42 -7.49
C GLU A 108 4.77 -3.95 -8.26
N SER A 109 4.14 -2.85 -7.84
CA SER A 109 2.97 -2.26 -8.51
C SER A 109 3.23 -1.95 -9.99
N ARG A 110 4.41 -1.43 -10.32
CA ARG A 110 4.81 -1.15 -11.73
C ARG A 110 4.99 -2.42 -12.54
N SER A 111 5.54 -3.49 -11.95
CA SER A 111 5.80 -4.75 -12.64
C SER A 111 4.51 -5.48 -12.99
N HIS A 112 3.52 -5.42 -12.10
CA HIS A 112 2.19 -6.02 -12.32
C HIS A 112 1.34 -5.26 -13.34
N TYR A 113 1.41 -3.94 -13.37
CA TYR A 113 0.72 -3.12 -14.36
C TYR A 113 1.11 -3.48 -15.82
N ARG A 114 2.36 -3.94 -16.02
CA ARG A 114 2.85 -4.35 -17.34
C ARG A 114 2.44 -5.76 -17.78
N LYS A 115 2.09 -6.67 -16.86
CA LYS A 115 1.90 -8.09 -17.18
C LYS A 115 0.47 -8.60 -17.20
N ASN A 116 -0.45 -8.06 -16.39
CA ASN A 116 -1.84 -8.53 -16.38
C ASN A 116 -2.78 -7.49 -15.77
N ASN A 117 -3.92 -7.23 -16.41
CA ASN A 117 -5.04 -6.40 -15.93
C ASN A 117 -5.79 -7.01 -14.71
N ARG A 118 -5.22 -7.99 -14.02
CA ARG A 118 -5.81 -8.58 -12.81
C ARG A 118 -5.02 -8.07 -11.61
N GLY A 119 -5.65 -7.16 -10.85
CA GLY A 119 -5.12 -6.71 -9.57
C GLY A 119 -4.84 -7.92 -8.67
N ARG A 120 -3.59 -8.09 -8.26
CA ARG A 120 -3.26 -9.01 -7.16
C ARG A 120 -3.37 -8.22 -5.87
N SER A 121 -4.07 -8.80 -4.90
CA SER A 121 -4.31 -8.20 -3.62
C SER A 121 -3.01 -8.01 -2.83
N TYR A 122 -2.76 -6.78 -2.41
CA TYR A 122 -1.88 -6.55 -1.28
C TYR A 122 -2.67 -6.88 -0.02
N GLN A 123 -2.20 -7.79 0.80
CA GLN A 123 -2.91 -8.07 2.06
C GLN A 123 -2.42 -7.14 3.16
N ARG A 124 -3.25 -6.51 3.70
CA ARG A 124 -4.49 -6.32 4.49
C ARG A 124 -4.15 -5.79 5.87
N ASN A 125 -3.56 -4.59 5.90
CA ASN A 125 -3.64 -3.69 7.04
C ASN A 125 -4.23 -2.37 6.55
N HIS A 126 -5.07 -1.75 7.35
CA HIS A 126 -5.80 -0.52 7.03
C HIS A 126 -4.92 0.65 6.53
N PHE A 127 -3.60 0.50 6.56
CA PHE A 127 -2.62 1.50 6.15
C PHE A 127 -1.80 1.14 4.91
N GLN A 128 -2.02 -0.01 4.28
CA GLN A 128 -1.22 -0.45 3.11
C GLN A 128 -1.35 0.47 1.90
N PHE A 129 -2.48 1.15 1.75
CA PHE A 129 -2.65 2.14 0.71
C PHE A 129 -1.69 3.33 0.86
N LEU A 130 -1.14 3.61 2.05
CA LEU A 130 -0.11 4.63 2.25
C LEU A 130 1.20 4.26 1.57
N ALA A 131 1.50 2.97 1.45
CA ALA A 131 2.67 2.47 0.72
C ALA A 131 2.63 2.80 -0.78
N LEU A 132 1.45 3.04 -1.33
CA LEU A 132 1.29 3.41 -2.74
C LEU A 132 1.59 4.89 -3.00
N GLY A 133 1.58 5.72 -1.95
CA GLY A 133 1.94 7.13 -1.98
C GLY A 133 3.34 7.39 -1.42
N ASN A 134 3.55 8.57 -0.83
CA ASN A 134 4.74 8.87 -0.05
C ASN A 134 4.46 8.56 1.43
N GLY A 135 4.91 7.41 1.91
CA GLY A 135 4.75 6.99 3.30
C GLY A 135 5.53 7.84 4.33
N GLN A 136 6.42 8.72 3.88
CA GLN A 136 7.18 9.65 4.75
C GLN A 136 6.36 10.91 5.09
N SER A 137 5.51 11.37 4.17
CA SER A 137 4.71 12.58 4.37
C SER A 137 3.34 12.40 3.73
N PHE A 138 2.31 12.44 4.56
CA PHE A 138 0.92 12.36 4.11
C PHE A 138 0.00 13.16 5.01
N ALA A 139 -1.13 13.63 4.45
CA ALA A 139 -2.16 14.35 5.19
C ALA A 139 -3.54 13.79 4.88
N PHE A 140 -4.33 13.51 5.92
CA PHE A 140 -5.72 13.10 5.79
C PHE A 140 -6.65 14.29 5.99
N HIS A 141 -7.59 14.49 5.05
CA HIS A 141 -8.48 15.65 4.98
C HIS A 141 -9.95 15.33 5.30
N GLY A 142 -10.28 14.06 5.55
CA GLY A 142 -11.69 13.66 5.71
C GLY A 142 -12.47 13.88 4.43
N TYR A 143 -13.69 14.42 4.56
CA TYR A 143 -14.55 14.77 3.42
C TYR A 143 -14.14 16.11 2.80
N LEU A 144 -14.13 16.17 1.47
CA LEU A 144 -13.95 17.41 0.75
C LEU A 144 -15.30 18.17 0.63
N PRO A 145 -15.28 19.48 0.31
CA PRO A 145 -16.50 20.28 0.18
C PRO A 145 -17.53 19.66 -0.77
N ILE A 146 -18.80 19.72 -0.39
CA ILE A 146 -19.91 19.20 -1.20
C ILE A 146 -20.16 20.08 -2.42
N GLU A 147 -20.00 21.41 -2.25
CA GLU A 147 -20.19 22.38 -3.31
C GLU A 147 -19.12 22.22 -4.39
N PRO A 148 -19.49 22.05 -5.69
CA PRO A 148 -18.53 21.72 -6.75
C PRO A 148 -17.39 22.72 -6.92
N GLY A 149 -17.67 24.03 -6.84
CA GLY A 149 -16.65 25.08 -6.99
C GLY A 149 -15.63 25.08 -5.85
N GLU A 150 -16.09 24.90 -4.61
CA GLU A 150 -15.20 24.79 -3.44
C GLU A 150 -14.42 23.49 -3.45
N ARG A 151 -15.02 22.39 -3.89
CA ARG A 151 -14.33 21.10 -4.06
C ARG A 151 -13.23 21.18 -5.11
N ALA A 152 -13.51 21.83 -6.25
CA ALA A 152 -12.52 22.05 -7.30
C ALA A 152 -11.34 22.89 -6.80
N LYS A 153 -11.58 23.97 -6.04
CA LYS A 153 -10.53 24.78 -5.40
C LYS A 153 -9.71 23.95 -4.42
N LYS A 154 -10.39 23.14 -3.57
CA LYS A 154 -9.72 22.28 -2.61
C LYS A 154 -8.83 21.25 -3.29
N LEU A 155 -9.31 20.56 -4.34
CA LEU A 155 -8.52 19.61 -5.13
C LEU A 155 -7.25 20.23 -5.70
N LYS A 156 -7.34 21.43 -6.27
CA LYS A 156 -6.17 22.17 -6.76
C LYS A 156 -5.18 22.52 -5.64
N THR A 157 -5.68 22.92 -4.48
CA THR A 157 -4.84 23.18 -3.30
C THR A 157 -4.11 21.92 -2.82
N LEU A 158 -4.82 20.79 -2.76
CA LEU A 158 -4.22 19.50 -2.38
C LEU A 158 -3.15 19.09 -3.39
N GLU A 159 -3.43 19.20 -4.68
CA GLU A 159 -2.45 18.90 -5.72
C GLU A 159 -1.22 19.81 -5.65
N GLN A 160 -1.37 21.09 -5.35
CA GLN A 160 -0.23 21.98 -5.13
C GLN A 160 0.68 21.46 -4.02
N ARG A 161 0.13 20.96 -2.90
CA ARG A 161 0.92 20.37 -1.81
C ARG A 161 1.61 19.06 -2.23
N VAL A 162 0.96 18.24 -3.06
CA VAL A 162 1.62 17.06 -3.63
C VAL A 162 2.93 17.43 -4.31
N TYR A 163 2.95 18.48 -5.11
CA TYR A 163 4.15 18.88 -5.86
C TYR A 163 5.15 19.71 -5.06
N ALA A 164 4.67 20.63 -4.23
CA ALA A 164 5.52 21.53 -3.46
C ALA A 164 6.17 20.84 -2.25
N GLU A 165 5.40 19.99 -1.55
CA GLU A 165 5.80 19.37 -0.28
C GLU A 165 6.15 17.88 -0.43
N SER A 166 5.98 17.29 -1.60
CA SER A 166 6.06 15.82 -1.82
C SER A 166 5.15 15.04 -0.86
N GLN A 167 4.01 15.62 -0.48
CA GLN A 167 3.10 15.06 0.52
C GLN A 167 1.91 14.37 -0.16
N THR A 168 1.64 13.12 0.21
CA THR A 168 0.44 12.41 -0.23
C THR A 168 -0.81 13.01 0.43
N GLN A 169 -1.82 13.32 -0.36
CA GLN A 169 -3.09 13.87 0.14
C GLN A 169 -4.16 12.79 0.13
N LEU A 170 -4.69 12.46 1.31
CA LEU A 170 -5.73 11.45 1.49
C LEU A 170 -7.06 12.10 1.82
N PHE A 171 -8.13 11.61 1.23
CA PHE A 171 -9.49 12.05 1.54
C PHE A 171 -10.51 10.95 1.23
N ILE A 172 -11.70 11.11 1.78
CA ILE A 172 -12.81 10.18 1.61
C ILE A 172 -14.02 10.88 1.02
N GLU A 173 -14.94 10.09 0.48
CA GLU A 173 -16.24 10.56 0.05
C GLU A 173 -17.34 9.58 0.50
N THR A 174 -18.57 10.04 0.54
CA THR A 174 -19.70 9.15 0.78
C THR A 174 -19.84 8.19 -0.41
N PRO A 175 -20.20 6.92 -0.16
CA PRO A 175 -20.26 5.90 -1.20
C PRO A 175 -21.11 6.26 -2.44
N TYR A 176 -22.12 7.08 -2.25
CA TYR A 176 -23.02 7.52 -3.34
C TYR A 176 -22.42 8.60 -4.24
N ARG A 177 -21.33 9.27 -3.80
CA ARG A 177 -20.69 10.36 -4.54
C ARG A 177 -19.31 10.03 -5.08
N ASN A 178 -18.88 8.77 -4.95
CA ASN A 178 -17.55 8.33 -5.41
C ASN A 178 -17.30 8.67 -6.88
N HIS A 179 -18.24 8.33 -7.77
CA HIS A 179 -18.12 8.63 -9.20
C HIS A 179 -17.96 10.12 -9.45
N LYS A 180 -18.76 10.96 -8.78
CA LYS A 180 -18.66 12.41 -8.91
C LYS A 180 -17.32 12.94 -8.40
N MET A 181 -16.80 12.39 -7.32
CA MET A 181 -15.46 12.73 -6.82
C MET A 181 -14.38 12.39 -7.84
N ILE A 182 -14.43 11.21 -8.45
CA ILE A 182 -13.48 10.82 -9.49
C ILE A 182 -13.55 11.77 -10.69
N GLU A 183 -14.75 12.07 -11.20
CA GLU A 183 -14.94 13.02 -12.29
C GLU A 183 -14.31 14.39 -11.97
N ASP A 184 -14.54 14.89 -10.77
CA ASP A 184 -14.02 16.19 -10.34
C ASP A 184 -12.47 16.16 -10.23
N ILE A 185 -11.87 15.06 -9.79
CA ILE A 185 -10.41 14.87 -9.81
C ILE A 185 -9.89 14.87 -11.26
N LEU A 186 -10.53 14.10 -12.16
CA LEU A 186 -10.13 14.00 -13.56
C LEU A 186 -10.24 15.33 -14.33
N GLN A 187 -11.14 16.22 -13.90
CA GLN A 187 -11.34 17.55 -14.47
C GLN A 187 -10.38 18.60 -13.91
N ASN A 188 -10.01 18.51 -12.63
CA ASN A 188 -9.32 19.58 -11.92
C ASN A 188 -7.85 19.31 -11.63
N CYS A 189 -7.40 18.06 -11.67
CA CYS A 189 -6.01 17.68 -11.43
C CYS A 189 -5.22 17.50 -12.73
N ARG A 190 -3.90 17.62 -12.63
CA ARG A 190 -2.98 17.47 -13.77
C ARG A 190 -2.98 16.03 -14.31
N PRO A 191 -2.80 15.83 -15.62
CA PRO A 191 -2.80 14.51 -16.24
C PRO A 191 -1.80 13.52 -15.63
N GLN A 192 -0.64 14.01 -15.19
CA GLN A 192 0.46 13.20 -14.63
C GLN A 192 0.34 12.92 -13.13
N THR A 193 -0.54 13.63 -12.41
CA THR A 193 -0.79 13.36 -10.99
C THR A 193 -1.32 11.94 -10.83
N LYS A 194 -0.75 11.20 -9.87
CA LYS A 194 -1.23 9.85 -9.55
C LYS A 194 -2.44 9.93 -8.63
N LEU A 195 -3.44 9.16 -8.98
CA LEU A 195 -4.62 8.91 -8.15
C LEU A 195 -4.66 7.43 -7.80
N CYS A 196 -4.60 7.13 -6.51
CA CYS A 196 -4.96 5.82 -5.99
C CYS A 196 -6.42 5.84 -5.55
N ILE A 197 -7.16 4.83 -5.96
CA ILE A 197 -8.51 4.53 -5.47
C ILE A 197 -8.43 3.22 -4.70
N ALA A 198 -8.77 3.27 -3.41
CA ALA A 198 -8.80 2.10 -2.56
C ALA A 198 -10.24 1.92 -2.03
N ALA A 199 -10.88 0.84 -2.41
CA ALA A 199 -12.28 0.53 -2.15
C ALA A 199 -12.45 -0.84 -1.50
N ASN A 200 -13.44 -1.03 -0.65
CA ASN A 200 -13.70 -2.27 0.10
C ASN A 200 -12.44 -2.84 0.79
N ILE A 201 -11.59 -1.98 1.33
CA ILE A 201 -10.34 -2.40 1.98
C ILE A 201 -10.64 -3.48 3.02
N THR A 202 -9.93 -4.61 2.95
CA THR A 202 -10.08 -5.80 3.80
C THR A 202 -11.38 -6.59 3.63
N CYS A 203 -12.25 -6.21 2.70
CA CYS A 203 -13.49 -6.89 2.41
C CYS A 203 -13.40 -7.72 1.13
N GLU A 204 -14.37 -8.61 0.93
CA GLU A 204 -14.55 -9.26 -0.36
C GLU A 204 -14.80 -8.22 -1.46
N GLY A 205 -14.15 -8.37 -2.60
CA GLY A 205 -14.18 -7.36 -3.66
C GLY A 205 -13.29 -6.15 -3.40
N GLU A 206 -12.27 -6.28 -2.54
CA GLU A 206 -11.24 -5.25 -2.36
C GLU A 206 -10.66 -4.81 -3.70
N PHE A 207 -10.61 -3.51 -3.90
CA PHE A 207 -10.04 -2.88 -5.10
C PHE A 207 -9.08 -1.79 -4.68
N ILE A 208 -7.80 -1.95 -4.99
CA ILE A 208 -6.78 -0.93 -4.75
C ILE A 208 -5.98 -0.76 -6.04
N GLN A 209 -6.11 0.39 -6.67
CA GLN A 209 -5.40 0.66 -7.93
C GLN A 209 -4.92 2.11 -8.00
N THR A 210 -3.68 2.27 -8.48
CA THR A 210 -3.08 3.56 -8.79
C THR A 210 -2.92 3.70 -10.30
N ARG A 211 -3.33 4.86 -10.83
CA ARG A 211 -3.06 5.29 -12.20
C ARG A 211 -2.77 6.79 -12.21
N THR A 212 -2.21 7.29 -13.30
CA THR A 212 -2.24 8.73 -13.54
C THR A 212 -3.67 9.21 -13.78
N VAL A 213 -3.96 10.47 -13.48
CA VAL A 213 -5.26 11.08 -13.78
C VAL A 213 -5.62 10.88 -15.26
N LYS A 214 -4.63 10.97 -16.17
CA LYS A 214 -4.83 10.70 -17.59
C LYS A 214 -5.28 9.26 -17.84
N ASP A 215 -4.66 8.29 -17.20
CA ASP A 215 -4.91 6.87 -17.45
C ASP A 215 -6.19 6.37 -16.77
N TRP A 216 -6.75 7.12 -15.84
CA TRP A 216 -8.07 6.85 -15.26
C TRP A 216 -9.22 7.17 -16.22
N LYS A 217 -9.00 8.06 -17.21
CA LYS A 217 -10.03 8.37 -18.22
C LYS A 217 -10.39 7.13 -19.00
N GLY A 218 -11.66 6.73 -18.97
CA GLY A 218 -12.16 5.51 -19.60
C GLY A 218 -11.93 4.20 -18.83
N HIS A 219 -11.36 4.27 -17.60
CA HIS A 219 -11.11 3.10 -16.77
C HIS A 219 -11.67 3.25 -15.35
N ILE A 220 -12.70 4.08 -15.17
CA ILE A 220 -13.33 4.31 -13.86
C ILE A 220 -14.05 3.04 -13.42
N PRO A 221 -13.74 2.46 -12.26
CA PRO A 221 -14.44 1.27 -11.76
C PRO A 221 -15.84 1.63 -11.26
N GLU A 222 -16.73 0.65 -11.22
CA GLU A 222 -18.03 0.80 -10.56
C GLU A 222 -17.85 0.82 -9.05
N LEU A 223 -18.11 1.95 -8.41
CA LEU A 223 -17.88 2.20 -6.99
C LEU A 223 -19.13 2.71 -6.28
N SER A 224 -20.32 2.53 -6.87
CA SER A 224 -21.56 2.94 -6.24
C SER A 224 -21.81 2.15 -4.95
N LYS A 225 -22.09 2.86 -3.87
CA LYS A 225 -22.34 2.30 -2.53
C LYS A 225 -21.14 1.56 -1.90
N ILE A 226 -19.93 1.74 -2.44
CA ILE A 226 -18.71 1.10 -1.95
C ILE A 226 -17.89 2.12 -1.14
N PRO A 227 -17.47 1.80 0.10
CA PRO A 227 -16.57 2.67 0.85
C PRO A 227 -15.24 2.83 0.14
N CYS A 228 -14.80 4.07 -0.07
CA CYS A 228 -13.56 4.39 -0.78
C CYS A 228 -12.71 5.42 -0.03
N ILE A 229 -11.40 5.30 -0.20
CA ILE A 229 -10.43 6.33 0.10
C ILE A 229 -9.65 6.68 -1.16
N PHE A 230 -9.33 7.94 -1.32
CA PHE A 230 -8.62 8.50 -2.46
C PHE A 230 -7.29 9.08 -2.01
N LEU A 231 -6.23 8.83 -2.80
CA LEU A 231 -4.91 9.40 -2.54
C LEU A 231 -4.42 10.12 -3.80
N LEU A 232 -3.98 11.37 -3.62
CA LEU A 232 -3.27 12.12 -4.65
C LEU A 232 -1.79 12.21 -4.31
N TYR A 233 -0.90 11.91 -5.27
CA TYR A 233 0.55 12.00 -5.12
C TYR A 233 1.27 12.11 -6.48
N LYS A 234 2.60 12.28 -6.49
CA LYS A 234 3.42 12.42 -7.71
C LYS A 234 4.28 11.20 -8.01
#